data_5a5ce91163d3edec648b6ec7380b9d4e
#
_entry.id   5a5ce91163d3edec648b6ec7380b9d4e
#
_cell.length_a   1.000
_cell.length_b   1.000
_cell.length_c   1.000
_cell.angle_alpha   90.00
_cell.angle_beta   90.00
_cell.angle_gamma   90.00
#
_symmetry.space_group_name_H-M   'P 1'
#
loop_
_entity.id
_entity.type
_entity.pdbx_description
1 polymer ?
#
loop_
_entity_poly.entity_id
_entity_poly.type
_entity_poly.pdbx_seq_one_letter_code
_entity_poly.pdbx_strand_id
1 'polypeptide(L)'
;MNEGFKKDYFLLTQRLQENNRLGGVMGILHWDQEVIMPAGASESRAQQLGAMAGVLHEKTTHPEMGKLLDRLPKTDKNKFTAFEWCNILEARRDFDMATRIPKTLVTELAELSSRAHQVWVKARAENKFSEFSPVLKRLLELKVKWADYINPQIEAYDANIDIYER
;
A
#
# COMPACT_ATOMS: atom_id res chain seq x y z
N MET A 1 -35.55 14.64 -2.37
CA MET A 1 -34.74 14.15 -1.22
C MET A 1 -33.95 12.94 -1.66
N ASN A 2 -32.76 13.04 -2.19
CA ASN A 2 -31.83 11.90 -2.29
C ASN A 2 -30.50 12.25 -3.00
N GLU A 3 -29.87 13.37 -2.66
CA GLU A 3 -28.57 13.74 -3.23
C GLU A 3 -27.38 13.40 -2.31
N GLY A 4 -27.68 13.00 -1.05
CA GLY A 4 -26.62 12.77 -0.05
C GLY A 4 -25.66 11.65 -0.44
N PHE A 5 -26.16 10.51 -0.93
CA PHE A 5 -25.31 9.39 -1.33
C PHE A 5 -24.45 9.68 -2.57
N LYS A 6 -24.99 10.47 -3.54
CA LYS A 6 -24.21 10.90 -4.71
C LYS A 6 -23.05 11.81 -4.30
N LYS A 7 -23.31 12.71 -3.35
CA LYS A 7 -22.26 13.56 -2.77
C LYS A 7 -21.21 12.73 -2.02
N ASP A 8 -21.64 11.76 -1.20
CA ASP A 8 -20.73 10.88 -0.48
C ASP A 8 -19.90 10.02 -1.45
N TYR A 9 -20.50 9.45 -2.49
CA TYR A 9 -19.76 8.69 -3.50
C TYR A 9 -18.79 9.59 -4.29
N PHE A 10 -19.19 10.80 -4.65
CA PHE A 10 -18.30 11.76 -5.29
C PHE A 10 -17.09 12.10 -4.39
N LEU A 11 -17.30 12.33 -3.10
CA LEU A 11 -16.22 12.58 -2.16
C LEU A 11 -15.30 11.36 -2.00
N LEU A 12 -15.85 10.14 -1.98
CA LEU A 12 -15.08 8.91 -1.97
C LEU A 12 -14.18 8.83 -3.20
N THR A 13 -14.76 9.00 -4.40
CA THR A 13 -13.99 8.91 -5.66
C THR A 13 -12.92 9.98 -5.77
N GLN A 14 -13.15 11.20 -5.30
CA GLN A 14 -12.12 12.24 -5.24
C GLN A 14 -10.92 11.80 -4.38
N ARG A 15 -11.16 11.21 -3.21
CA ARG A 15 -10.09 10.71 -2.33
C ARG A 15 -9.34 9.54 -2.96
N LEU A 16 -10.05 8.59 -3.57
CA LEU A 16 -9.44 7.46 -4.28
C LEU A 16 -8.56 7.94 -5.44
N GLN A 17 -9.03 8.93 -6.20
CA GLN A 17 -8.24 9.54 -7.29
C GLN A 17 -7.00 10.27 -6.78
N GLU A 18 -7.08 10.97 -5.65
CA GLU A 18 -5.92 11.60 -5.02
C GLU A 18 -4.88 10.55 -4.61
N ASN A 19 -5.32 9.47 -3.94
CA ASN A 19 -4.45 8.36 -3.55
C ASN A 19 -3.80 7.70 -4.78
N ASN A 20 -4.57 7.49 -5.84
CA ASN A 20 -4.04 6.93 -7.10
C ASN A 20 -2.97 7.82 -7.74
N ARG A 21 -3.16 9.15 -7.73
CA ARG A 21 -2.14 10.10 -8.23
C ARG A 21 -0.85 10.05 -7.40
N LEU A 22 -0.96 9.96 -6.07
CA LEU A 22 0.20 9.80 -5.19
C LEU A 22 0.89 8.44 -5.41
N GLY A 23 0.11 7.38 -5.63
CA GLY A 23 0.64 6.07 -6.06
C GLY A 23 1.42 6.18 -7.38
N GLY A 24 0.93 6.97 -8.33
CA GLY A 24 1.65 7.26 -9.58
C GLY A 24 2.99 7.96 -9.35
N VAL A 25 3.07 8.89 -8.39
CA VAL A 25 4.36 9.52 -8.01
C VAL A 25 5.33 8.48 -7.43
N MET A 26 4.83 7.57 -6.57
CA MET A 26 5.65 6.45 -6.09
C MET A 26 6.13 5.56 -7.23
N GLY A 27 5.27 5.30 -8.21
CA GLY A 27 5.64 4.53 -9.42
C GLY A 27 6.79 5.17 -10.19
N ILE A 28 6.80 6.51 -10.34
CA ILE A 28 7.90 7.24 -10.97
C ILE A 28 9.19 7.10 -10.14
N LEU A 29 9.11 7.20 -8.81
CA LEU A 29 10.27 7.02 -7.94
C LEU A 29 10.86 5.59 -8.04
N HIS A 30 10.01 4.58 -8.12
CA HIS A 30 10.45 3.20 -8.34
C HIS A 30 11.08 3.02 -9.71
N TRP A 31 10.44 3.52 -10.77
CA TRP A 31 10.99 3.43 -12.12
C TRP A 31 12.35 4.12 -12.21
N ASP A 32 12.50 5.33 -11.66
CA ASP A 32 13.77 6.04 -11.67
C ASP A 32 14.85 5.29 -10.89
N GLN A 33 14.50 4.66 -9.76
CA GLN A 33 15.41 3.81 -9.00
C GLN A 33 16.01 2.66 -9.83
N GLU A 34 15.19 2.06 -10.70
CA GLU A 34 15.60 0.90 -11.53
C GLU A 34 16.38 1.31 -12.79
N VAL A 35 16.15 2.52 -13.30
CA VAL A 35 16.57 2.87 -14.67
C VAL A 35 17.62 3.97 -14.71
N ILE A 36 17.50 5.02 -13.92
CA ILE A 36 18.30 6.25 -14.07
C ILE A 36 19.11 6.60 -12.82
N MET A 37 18.60 6.27 -11.64
CA MET A 37 19.15 6.73 -10.37
C MET A 37 20.62 6.27 -10.18
N PRO A 38 21.56 7.20 -9.88
CA PRO A 38 22.93 6.82 -9.55
C PRO A 38 22.99 6.06 -8.22
N ALA A 39 23.90 5.08 -8.12
CA ALA A 39 24.02 4.20 -6.94
C ALA A 39 24.21 4.98 -5.62
N GLY A 40 24.88 6.14 -5.66
CA GLY A 40 25.08 6.99 -4.48
C GLY A 40 23.81 7.64 -3.93
N ALA A 41 22.68 7.61 -4.67
CA ALA A 41 21.39 8.18 -4.24
C ALA A 41 20.48 7.19 -3.50
N SER A 42 20.91 5.93 -3.33
CA SER A 42 20.07 4.83 -2.78
C SER A 42 19.45 5.15 -1.43
N GLU A 43 20.22 5.73 -0.50
CA GLU A 43 19.73 6.05 0.84
C GLU A 43 18.67 7.16 0.80
N SER A 44 18.92 8.21 0.01
CA SER A 44 17.93 9.29 -0.19
C SER A 44 16.64 8.76 -0.81
N ARG A 45 16.74 7.85 -1.80
CA ARG A 45 15.57 7.22 -2.42
C ARG A 45 14.79 6.36 -1.45
N ALA A 46 15.44 5.58 -0.60
CA ALA A 46 14.77 4.79 0.42
C ALA A 46 13.94 5.68 1.35
N GLN A 47 14.50 6.80 1.81
CA GLN A 47 13.82 7.78 2.65
C GLN A 47 12.64 8.45 1.91
N GLN A 48 12.78 8.78 0.62
CA GLN A 48 11.70 9.33 -0.21
C GLN A 48 10.54 8.35 -0.34
N LEU A 49 10.83 7.08 -0.61
CA LEU A 49 9.80 6.02 -0.73
C LEU A 49 9.11 5.76 0.61
N GLY A 50 9.86 5.72 1.71
CA GLY A 50 9.30 5.61 3.06
C GLY A 50 8.35 6.78 3.39
N ALA A 51 8.78 8.02 3.12
CA ALA A 51 7.96 9.21 3.34
C ALA A 51 6.66 9.17 2.51
N MET A 52 6.76 8.85 1.21
CA MET A 52 5.58 8.74 0.34
C MET A 52 4.64 7.61 0.77
N ALA A 53 5.17 6.45 1.16
CA ALA A 53 4.37 5.35 1.69
C ALA A 53 3.61 5.77 2.96
N GLY A 54 4.27 6.54 3.85
CA GLY A 54 3.63 7.09 5.04
C GLY A 54 2.51 8.08 4.72
N VAL A 55 2.71 8.99 3.76
CA VAL A 55 1.68 9.95 3.32
C VAL A 55 0.50 9.21 2.69
N LEU A 56 0.75 8.26 1.81
CA LEU A 56 -0.30 7.49 1.16
C LEU A 56 -1.11 6.67 2.17
N HIS A 57 -0.43 6.04 3.15
CA HIS A 57 -1.09 5.33 4.22
C HIS A 57 -2.01 6.25 5.05
N GLU A 58 -1.55 7.44 5.47
CA GLU A 58 -2.38 8.41 6.20
C GLU A 58 -3.62 8.84 5.42
N LYS A 59 -3.48 9.04 4.12
CA LYS A 59 -4.61 9.41 3.26
C LYS A 59 -5.59 8.24 3.08
N THR A 60 -5.08 7.03 2.90
CA THR A 60 -5.91 5.83 2.77
C THR A 60 -6.67 5.53 4.06
N THR A 61 -6.04 5.70 5.22
CA THR A 61 -6.63 5.42 6.54
C THR A 61 -7.31 6.63 7.18
N HIS A 62 -7.48 7.73 6.43
CA HIS A 62 -8.04 8.97 6.97
C HIS A 62 -9.46 8.75 7.53
N PRO A 63 -9.80 9.27 8.74
CA PRO A 63 -11.10 9.05 9.38
C PRO A 63 -12.31 9.42 8.52
N GLU A 64 -12.19 10.45 7.67
CA GLU A 64 -13.27 10.82 6.74
C GLU A 64 -13.52 9.75 5.66
N MET A 65 -12.48 9.01 5.25
CA MET A 65 -12.64 7.84 4.37
C MET A 65 -13.50 6.78 5.05
N GLY A 66 -13.17 6.43 6.31
CA GLY A 66 -13.97 5.49 7.11
C GLY A 66 -15.43 5.92 7.22
N LYS A 67 -15.70 7.20 7.55
CA LYS A 67 -17.08 7.72 7.64
C LYS A 67 -17.86 7.60 6.32
N LEU A 68 -17.23 7.85 5.17
CA LEU A 68 -17.85 7.65 3.86
C LEU A 68 -18.18 6.18 3.62
N LEU A 69 -17.21 5.30 3.88
CA LEU A 69 -17.34 3.86 3.71
C LEU A 69 -18.31 3.21 4.72
N ASP A 70 -18.59 3.85 5.86
CA ASP A 70 -19.63 3.42 6.80
C ASP A 70 -21.05 3.81 6.35
N ARG A 71 -21.19 4.91 5.59
CA ARG A 71 -22.50 5.40 5.14
C ARG A 71 -22.95 4.80 3.81
N LEU A 72 -22.03 4.70 2.85
CA LEU A 72 -22.36 4.28 1.48
C LEU A 72 -22.97 2.88 1.40
N PRO A 73 -22.46 1.83 2.08
CA PRO A 73 -23.07 0.50 2.03
C PRO A 73 -24.45 0.40 2.69
N LYS A 74 -24.82 1.36 3.55
CA LYS A 74 -26.17 1.45 4.14
C LYS A 74 -27.20 2.00 3.18
N THR A 75 -26.77 2.55 2.07
CA THR A 75 -27.64 3.02 0.99
C THR A 75 -28.08 1.82 0.14
N ASP A 76 -29.31 1.83 -0.33
CA ASP A 76 -29.82 0.79 -1.24
C ASP A 76 -28.88 0.63 -2.45
N LYS A 77 -28.34 -0.56 -2.65
CA LYS A 77 -27.39 -0.88 -3.72
C LYS A 77 -27.95 -0.56 -5.12
N ASN A 78 -29.29 -0.62 -5.29
CA ASN A 78 -29.92 -0.34 -6.56
C ASN A 78 -29.84 1.15 -6.99
N LYS A 79 -29.35 2.02 -6.10
CA LYS A 79 -29.06 3.44 -6.40
C LYS A 79 -27.71 3.66 -7.05
N PHE A 80 -26.89 2.63 -7.10
CA PHE A 80 -25.56 2.62 -7.70
C PHE A 80 -25.56 1.75 -8.95
N THR A 81 -24.72 2.10 -9.91
CA THR A 81 -24.34 1.17 -10.97
C THR A 81 -23.52 0.01 -10.38
N ALA A 82 -23.44 -1.11 -11.09
CA ALA A 82 -22.60 -2.24 -10.66
C ALA A 82 -21.13 -1.81 -10.43
N PHE A 83 -20.61 -0.94 -11.28
CA PHE A 83 -19.25 -0.40 -11.16
C PHE A 83 -19.07 0.45 -9.88
N GLU A 84 -20.00 1.37 -9.61
CA GLU A 84 -19.96 2.21 -8.40
C GLU A 84 -20.04 1.35 -7.13
N TRP A 85 -20.89 0.32 -7.16
CA TRP A 85 -21.03 -0.59 -6.03
C TRP A 85 -19.74 -1.40 -5.79
N CYS A 86 -19.14 -1.95 -6.84
CA CYS A 86 -17.84 -2.64 -6.72
C CYS A 86 -16.77 -1.70 -6.18
N ASN A 87 -16.69 -0.44 -6.66
CA ASN A 87 -15.75 0.53 -6.13
C ASN A 87 -15.91 0.78 -4.63
N ILE A 88 -17.15 0.84 -4.13
CA ILE A 88 -17.42 1.02 -2.70
C ILE A 88 -16.91 -0.19 -1.91
N LEU A 89 -17.18 -1.41 -2.38
CA LEU A 89 -16.78 -2.64 -1.71
C LEU A 89 -15.25 -2.79 -1.68
N GLU A 90 -14.59 -2.56 -2.81
CA GLU A 90 -13.11 -2.63 -2.90
C GLU A 90 -12.45 -1.54 -2.04
N ALA A 91 -12.96 -0.30 -2.11
CA ALA A 91 -12.45 0.78 -1.27
C ALA A 91 -12.62 0.48 0.23
N ARG A 92 -13.72 -0.18 0.61
CA ARG A 92 -13.95 -0.62 2.00
C ARG A 92 -12.92 -1.66 2.41
N ARG A 93 -12.71 -2.68 1.59
CA ARG A 93 -11.72 -3.73 1.84
C ARG A 93 -10.32 -3.14 2.00
N ASP A 94 -9.90 -2.29 1.07
CA ASP A 94 -8.58 -1.66 1.10
C ASP A 94 -8.40 -0.77 2.35
N PHE A 95 -9.45 -0.02 2.73
CA PHE A 95 -9.45 0.77 3.97
C PHE A 95 -9.32 -0.10 5.22
N ASP A 96 -10.11 -1.18 5.30
CA ASP A 96 -10.09 -2.09 6.47
C ASP A 96 -8.74 -2.79 6.61
N MET A 97 -8.12 -3.19 5.50
CA MET A 97 -6.78 -3.76 5.51
C MET A 97 -5.73 -2.72 5.93
N ALA A 98 -5.75 -1.55 5.31
CA ALA A 98 -4.78 -0.49 5.60
C ALA A 98 -4.85 -0.01 7.04
N THR A 99 -6.05 0.11 7.63
CA THR A 99 -6.22 0.57 9.02
C THR A 99 -5.71 -0.40 10.07
N ARG A 100 -5.57 -1.68 9.74
CA ARG A 100 -4.96 -2.69 10.64
C ARG A 100 -3.46 -2.54 10.74
N ILE A 101 -2.80 -2.01 9.70
CA ILE A 101 -1.35 -1.99 9.56
C ILE A 101 -0.80 -0.66 10.10
N PRO A 102 0.13 -0.66 11.07
CA PRO A 102 0.73 0.56 11.57
C PRO A 102 1.52 1.30 10.48
N LYS A 103 1.40 2.62 10.44
CA LYS A 103 2.18 3.48 9.53
C LYS A 103 3.68 3.21 9.61
N THR A 104 4.21 2.98 10.82
CA THR A 104 5.64 2.66 11.04
C THR A 104 6.08 1.41 10.29
N LEU A 105 5.25 0.36 10.25
CA LEU A 105 5.55 -0.85 9.48
C LEU A 105 5.51 -0.59 7.97
N VAL A 106 4.55 0.22 7.50
CA VAL A 106 4.44 0.61 6.09
C VAL A 106 5.69 1.36 5.63
N THR A 107 6.13 2.36 6.39
CA THR A 107 7.32 3.15 6.07
C THR A 107 8.59 2.32 6.15
N GLU A 108 8.78 1.52 7.22
CA GLU A 108 9.94 0.64 7.38
C GLU A 108 10.05 -0.35 6.22
N LEU A 109 8.93 -0.97 5.82
CA LEU A 109 8.93 -1.93 4.71
C LEU A 109 9.28 -1.26 3.37
N ALA A 110 8.75 -0.06 3.10
CA ALA A 110 9.06 0.68 1.88
C ALA A 110 10.54 1.06 1.81
N GLU A 111 11.11 1.60 2.88
CA GLU A 111 12.52 1.95 2.96
C GLU A 111 13.43 0.73 2.82
N LEU A 112 13.12 -0.34 3.59
CA LEU A 112 13.93 -1.56 3.55
C LEU A 112 13.87 -2.22 2.18
N SER A 113 12.71 -2.23 1.52
CA SER A 113 12.57 -2.79 0.17
C SER A 113 13.45 -2.05 -0.84
N SER A 114 13.49 -0.72 -0.77
CA SER A 114 14.36 0.08 -1.62
C SER A 114 15.84 -0.19 -1.38
N ARG A 115 16.27 -0.22 -0.11
CA ARG A 115 17.67 -0.57 0.25
C ARG A 115 18.02 -2.00 -0.16
N ALA A 116 17.11 -2.94 0.03
CA ALA A 116 17.29 -4.36 -0.29
C ALA A 116 17.55 -4.57 -1.78
N HIS A 117 16.89 -3.79 -2.64
CA HIS A 117 17.11 -3.85 -4.09
C HIS A 117 18.57 -3.58 -4.45
N GLN A 118 19.19 -2.54 -3.91
CA GLN A 118 20.60 -2.21 -4.17
C GLN A 118 21.57 -3.29 -3.67
N VAL A 119 21.31 -3.83 -2.46
CA VAL A 119 22.09 -4.95 -1.91
C VAL A 119 21.95 -6.17 -2.81
N TRP A 120 20.72 -6.46 -3.27
CA TRP A 120 20.45 -7.59 -4.17
C TRP A 120 21.17 -7.44 -5.52
N VAL A 121 21.12 -6.27 -6.16
CA VAL A 121 21.80 -6.01 -7.43
C VAL A 121 23.27 -6.31 -7.32
N LYS A 122 23.96 -5.81 -6.29
CA LYS A 122 25.38 -6.06 -6.05
C LYS A 122 25.66 -7.53 -5.75
N ALA A 123 24.96 -8.12 -4.79
CA ALA A 123 25.15 -9.51 -4.36
C ALA A 123 24.89 -10.49 -5.54
N ARG A 124 23.90 -10.18 -6.40
CA ARG A 124 23.59 -10.96 -7.60
C ARG A 124 24.71 -10.88 -8.61
N ALA A 125 25.22 -9.69 -8.90
CA ALA A 125 26.31 -9.48 -9.85
C ALA A 125 27.61 -10.20 -9.42
N GLU A 126 27.89 -10.23 -8.11
CA GLU A 126 29.07 -10.85 -7.51
C GLU A 126 28.86 -12.33 -7.12
N ASN A 127 27.65 -12.89 -7.34
CA ASN A 127 27.24 -14.23 -6.91
C ASN A 127 27.47 -14.49 -5.40
N LYS A 128 27.16 -13.46 -4.56
CA LYS A 128 27.37 -13.47 -3.12
C LYS A 128 26.05 -13.41 -2.35
N PHE A 129 25.27 -14.48 -2.36
CA PHE A 129 24.01 -14.55 -1.64
C PHE A 129 24.14 -14.22 -0.14
N SER A 130 25.28 -14.53 0.48
CA SER A 130 25.54 -14.24 1.88
C SER A 130 25.45 -12.74 2.24
N GLU A 131 25.70 -11.85 1.28
CA GLU A 131 25.56 -10.40 1.49
C GLU A 131 24.09 -9.97 1.46
N PHE A 132 23.23 -10.65 0.68
CA PHE A 132 21.80 -10.36 0.59
C PHE A 132 20.96 -11.06 1.67
N SER A 133 21.37 -12.25 2.11
CA SER A 133 20.61 -13.10 3.04
C SER A 133 20.15 -12.38 4.32
N PRO A 134 20.94 -11.53 5.00
CA PRO A 134 20.48 -10.82 6.20
C PRO A 134 19.36 -9.82 5.90
N VAL A 135 19.43 -9.14 4.76
CA VAL A 135 18.40 -8.17 4.32
C VAL A 135 17.12 -8.90 3.94
N LEU A 136 17.23 -10.01 3.21
CA LEU A 136 16.10 -10.87 2.88
C LEU A 136 15.39 -11.39 4.13
N LYS A 137 16.15 -11.86 5.11
CA LYS A 137 15.61 -12.31 6.40
C LYS A 137 14.78 -11.20 7.05
N ARG A 138 15.31 -9.97 7.09
CA ARG A 138 14.60 -8.84 7.68
C ARG A 138 13.32 -8.49 6.92
N LEU A 139 13.34 -8.55 5.57
CA LEU A 139 12.14 -8.37 4.75
C LEU A 139 11.05 -9.41 5.07
N LEU A 140 11.46 -10.68 5.19
CA LEU A 140 10.53 -11.76 5.55
C LEU A 140 9.93 -11.56 6.95
N GLU A 141 10.74 -11.15 7.94
CA GLU A 141 10.24 -10.82 9.29
C GLU A 141 9.16 -9.71 9.25
N LEU A 142 9.38 -8.65 8.43
CA LEU A 142 8.39 -7.59 8.28
C LEU A 142 7.13 -8.06 7.54
N LYS A 143 7.28 -8.95 6.56
CA LYS A 143 6.14 -9.54 5.83
C LYS A 143 5.31 -10.48 6.73
N VAL A 144 5.94 -11.23 7.63
CA VAL A 144 5.23 -12.01 8.64
C VAL A 144 4.44 -11.08 9.59
N LYS A 145 5.07 -10.03 10.11
CA LYS A 145 4.38 -9.03 10.94
C LYS A 145 3.20 -8.37 10.20
N TRP A 146 3.39 -8.09 8.92
CA TRP A 146 2.31 -7.55 8.08
C TRP A 146 1.13 -8.51 7.99
N ALA A 147 1.39 -9.79 7.76
CA ALA A 147 0.38 -10.85 7.72
C ALA A 147 -0.38 -10.97 9.05
N ASP A 148 0.31 -10.89 10.19
CA ASP A 148 -0.30 -10.92 11.52
C ASP A 148 -1.30 -9.78 11.74
N TYR A 149 -1.03 -8.58 11.19
CA TYR A 149 -1.96 -7.46 11.25
C TYR A 149 -3.18 -7.67 10.34
N ILE A 150 -3.03 -8.36 9.23
CA ILE A 150 -4.14 -8.66 8.30
C ILE A 150 -5.02 -9.74 8.90
N ASN A 151 -4.46 -10.90 9.19
CA ASN A 151 -5.18 -12.03 9.75
C ASN A 151 -4.25 -13.01 10.49
N PRO A 152 -4.15 -12.94 11.83
CA PRO A 152 -3.29 -13.83 12.61
C PRO A 152 -3.79 -15.28 12.69
N GLN A 153 -4.94 -15.62 12.09
CA GLN A 153 -5.53 -16.95 12.14
C GLN A 153 -5.14 -17.83 10.95
N ILE A 154 -4.47 -17.26 9.94
CA ILE A 154 -4.04 -17.97 8.74
C ILE A 154 -2.52 -17.90 8.60
N GLU A 155 -1.96 -18.78 7.80
CA GLU A 155 -0.53 -18.76 7.49
C GLU A 155 -0.11 -17.42 6.87
N ALA A 156 1.07 -16.94 7.27
CA ALA A 156 1.57 -15.64 6.81
C ALA A 156 1.69 -15.56 5.27
N TYR A 157 1.97 -16.69 4.62
CA TYR A 157 2.02 -16.77 3.17
C TYR A 157 0.65 -16.51 2.55
N ASP A 158 -0.40 -17.18 3.04
CA ASP A 158 -1.78 -17.05 2.53
C ASP A 158 -2.33 -15.63 2.76
N ALA A 159 -2.04 -15.04 3.94
CA ALA A 159 -2.41 -13.65 4.22
C ALA A 159 -1.75 -12.66 3.25
N ASN A 160 -0.53 -12.93 2.80
CA ASN A 160 0.16 -12.08 1.82
C ASN A 160 -0.33 -12.33 0.39
N ILE A 161 -0.71 -13.58 0.02
CA ILE A 161 -1.27 -13.89 -1.32
C ILE A 161 -2.54 -13.09 -1.57
N ASP A 162 -3.44 -12.97 -0.60
CA ASP A 162 -4.71 -12.24 -0.72
C ASP A 162 -4.55 -10.78 -1.16
N ILE A 163 -3.34 -10.22 -1.03
CA ILE A 163 -3.01 -8.87 -1.52
C ILE A 163 -2.80 -8.86 -3.04
N TYR A 164 -2.29 -9.94 -3.61
CA TYR A 164 -1.85 -10.01 -5.00
C TYR A 164 -2.85 -10.76 -5.90
N GLU A 165 -3.53 -11.79 -5.36
CA GLU A 165 -4.46 -12.66 -6.09
C GLU A 165 -5.84 -12.59 -5.42
N ARG A 166 -6.76 -11.82 -6.02
CA ARG A 166 -8.12 -11.56 -5.54
C ARG A 166 -9.16 -12.37 -6.28
#